data_b46df7dd0703fa764844bffcd4ed0696
#
_entry.id   b46df7dd0703fa764844bffcd4ed0696
#
_cell.length_a   1.000
_cell.length_b   1.000
_cell.length_c   1.000
_cell.angle_alpha   90.00
_cell.angle_beta   90.00
_cell.angle_gamma   90.00
#
_symmetry.space_group_name_H-M   'P 1'
#
loop_
_entity.id
_entity.type
_entity.pdbx_description
1 polymer ?
#
loop_
_entity_poly.entity_id
_entity_poly.type
_entity_poly.pdbx_seq_one_letter_code
_entity_poly.pdbx_strand_id
1 'polypeptide(L)'
;MKASQFLISTLKEAPADAEVVSHQLMMRAGMIKRLGAGIYNYMPMGLRVIRKVEAIVREEMNRAGAIEMTMPVVQPAELWQETGRFEKMGPELLRIKDRHGRDFVVQPTSEEVITDVARQELRSYKQLPKNFYQIQTKFRDERRPRFGLMRGREFIMKDAYSFDRDQVSAKQSYKIMADAYRKIFDRFGLSYRAVAADSGAIGGDLSEEFQVIAATGEDAIVYCPNSDYAANMEKAEALALSLIHI
;
A
#
# COMPACT_ATOMS: atom_id res chain seq x y z
N MET A 1 -18.90 -8.63 -25.69
CA MET A 1 -19.24 -7.20 -25.51
C MET A 1 -18.81 -6.45 -26.78
N LYS A 2 -19.69 -5.67 -27.37
CA LYS A 2 -19.38 -4.87 -28.56
C LYS A 2 -18.71 -3.56 -28.13
N ALA A 3 -17.71 -3.05 -28.87
CA ALA A 3 -17.04 -1.79 -28.58
C ALA A 3 -18.03 -0.60 -28.54
N SER A 4 -19.06 -0.63 -29.38
CA SER A 4 -20.13 0.37 -29.40
C SER A 4 -21.01 0.43 -28.14
N GLN A 5 -20.92 -0.61 -27.27
CA GLN A 5 -21.66 -0.71 -26.01
C GLN A 5 -20.76 -0.50 -24.80
N PHE A 6 -19.46 -0.20 -25.02
CA PHE A 6 -18.46 -0.01 -23.99
C PHE A 6 -17.97 1.43 -24.02
N LEU A 7 -17.91 2.07 -22.86
CA LEU A 7 -17.41 3.44 -22.78
C LEU A 7 -15.89 3.46 -22.92
N ILE A 8 -15.41 3.92 -24.07
CA ILE A 8 -14.00 4.15 -24.37
C ILE A 8 -13.82 5.65 -24.60
N SER A 9 -13.16 6.33 -23.66
CA SER A 9 -12.95 7.78 -23.70
C SER A 9 -11.46 8.09 -23.80
N THR A 10 -10.90 7.94 -24.99
CA THR A 10 -9.48 8.25 -25.24
C THR A 10 -9.28 9.75 -25.50
N LEU A 11 -8.11 10.26 -25.15
CA LEU A 11 -7.68 11.61 -25.43
C LEU A 11 -6.56 11.61 -26.47
N LYS A 12 -6.59 12.56 -27.39
CA LYS A 12 -5.54 12.75 -28.38
C LYS A 12 -4.22 13.19 -27.74
N GLU A 13 -4.31 14.06 -26.74
CA GLU A 13 -3.17 14.60 -26.02
C GLU A 13 -3.33 14.39 -24.52
N ALA A 14 -2.23 14.34 -23.80
CA ALA A 14 -2.23 14.27 -22.34
C ALA A 14 -2.65 15.62 -21.74
N PRO A 15 -3.38 15.64 -20.63
CA PRO A 15 -3.60 16.88 -19.87
C PRO A 15 -2.27 17.50 -19.44
N ALA A 16 -2.24 18.84 -19.40
CA ALA A 16 -1.01 19.59 -19.08
C ALA A 16 -0.45 19.33 -17.66
N ASP A 17 -1.32 18.88 -16.75
CA ASP A 17 -0.96 18.53 -15.36
C ASP A 17 -0.47 17.08 -15.21
N ALA A 18 -0.42 16.31 -16.30
CA ALA A 18 0.12 14.95 -16.28
C ALA A 18 1.62 14.97 -16.59
N GLU A 19 2.45 14.99 -15.55
CA GLU A 19 3.90 15.12 -15.67
C GLU A 19 4.61 13.81 -16.05
N VAL A 20 4.23 12.69 -15.42
CA VAL A 20 4.89 11.39 -15.64
C VAL A 20 4.19 10.56 -16.71
N VAL A 21 4.97 9.76 -17.45
CA VAL A 21 4.51 8.98 -18.60
C VAL A 21 3.34 8.05 -18.23
N SER A 22 3.38 7.39 -17.08
CA SER A 22 2.29 6.50 -16.63
C SER A 22 0.97 7.26 -16.46
N HIS A 23 1.00 8.45 -15.85
CA HIS A 23 -0.16 9.31 -15.70
C HIS A 23 -0.71 9.76 -17.08
N GLN A 24 0.19 10.24 -17.96
CA GLN A 24 -0.18 10.65 -19.32
C GLN A 24 -0.86 9.53 -20.10
N LEU A 25 -0.28 8.32 -20.08
CA LEU A 25 -0.82 7.18 -20.82
C LEU A 25 -2.15 6.69 -20.24
N MET A 26 -2.31 6.63 -18.92
CA MET A 26 -3.56 6.23 -18.28
C MET A 26 -4.70 7.22 -18.60
N MET A 27 -4.43 8.52 -18.58
CA MET A 27 -5.40 9.55 -18.95
C MET A 27 -5.76 9.48 -20.45
N ARG A 28 -4.76 9.38 -21.33
CA ARG A 28 -4.98 9.28 -22.78
C ARG A 28 -5.73 8.01 -23.18
N ALA A 29 -5.43 6.89 -22.55
CA ALA A 29 -6.12 5.62 -22.80
C ALA A 29 -7.55 5.59 -22.22
N GLY A 30 -7.97 6.63 -21.51
CA GLY A 30 -9.29 6.67 -20.88
C GLY A 30 -9.43 5.64 -19.76
N MET A 31 -8.33 5.27 -19.09
CA MET A 31 -8.34 4.34 -17.96
C MET A 31 -8.76 5.02 -16.66
N ILE A 32 -8.35 6.26 -16.48
CA ILE A 32 -8.67 7.09 -15.32
C ILE A 32 -9.18 8.45 -15.75
N LYS A 33 -9.97 9.07 -14.88
CA LYS A 33 -10.43 10.46 -15.06
C LYS A 33 -10.35 11.19 -13.73
N ARG A 34 -9.64 12.31 -13.70
CA ARG A 34 -9.50 13.13 -12.51
C ARG A 34 -10.84 13.70 -12.08
N LEU A 35 -11.18 13.53 -10.80
CA LEU A 35 -12.32 14.15 -10.15
C LEU A 35 -11.88 15.34 -9.30
N GLY A 36 -10.78 15.19 -8.60
CA GLY A 36 -10.17 16.23 -7.77
C GLY A 36 -8.67 15.98 -7.63
N ALA A 37 -7.97 16.81 -6.86
CA ALA A 37 -6.55 16.63 -6.61
C ALA A 37 -6.31 15.30 -5.88
N GLY A 38 -5.61 14.36 -6.52
CA GLY A 38 -5.32 13.03 -5.99
C GLY A 38 -6.53 12.09 -5.88
N ILE A 39 -7.65 12.44 -6.54
CA ILE A 39 -8.89 11.64 -6.56
C ILE A 39 -9.28 11.35 -8.01
N TYR A 40 -9.41 10.07 -8.35
CA TYR A 40 -9.65 9.62 -9.71
C TYR A 40 -10.82 8.65 -9.80
N ASN A 41 -11.59 8.80 -10.87
CA ASN A 41 -12.50 7.75 -11.32
C ASN A 41 -11.70 6.70 -12.10
N TYR A 42 -11.89 5.43 -11.76
CA TYR A 42 -11.44 4.32 -12.59
C TYR A 42 -12.47 4.04 -13.66
N MET A 43 -12.14 4.41 -14.89
CA MET A 43 -13.02 4.20 -16.05
C MET A 43 -13.10 2.69 -16.39
N PRO A 44 -14.07 2.26 -17.21
CA PRO A 44 -14.29 0.84 -17.47
C PRO A 44 -13.03 0.04 -17.87
N MET A 45 -12.13 0.61 -18.68
CA MET A 45 -10.86 -0.04 -19.03
C MET A 45 -9.90 -0.09 -17.85
N GLY A 46 -9.76 1.00 -17.09
CA GLY A 46 -8.92 1.04 -15.88
C GLY A 46 -9.41 0.05 -14.82
N LEU A 47 -10.72 -0.03 -14.61
CA LEU A 47 -11.31 -0.98 -13.69
C LEU A 47 -10.99 -2.46 -14.07
N ARG A 48 -10.97 -2.77 -15.36
CA ARG A 48 -10.55 -4.11 -15.81
C ARG A 48 -9.10 -4.43 -15.49
N VAL A 49 -8.21 -3.44 -15.62
CA VAL A 49 -6.79 -3.60 -15.26
C VAL A 49 -6.66 -3.81 -13.76
N ILE A 50 -7.29 -2.97 -12.93
CA ILE A 50 -7.27 -3.10 -11.47
C ILE A 50 -7.76 -4.48 -11.03
N ARG A 51 -8.88 -4.95 -11.57
CA ARG A 51 -9.41 -6.29 -11.23
C ARG A 51 -8.45 -7.43 -11.57
N LYS A 52 -7.64 -7.29 -12.63
CA LYS A 52 -6.58 -8.27 -12.92
C LYS A 52 -5.44 -8.20 -11.91
N VAL A 53 -5.04 -6.99 -11.52
CA VAL A 53 -4.04 -6.78 -10.46
C VAL A 53 -4.54 -7.37 -9.13
N GLU A 54 -5.77 -7.04 -8.74
CA GLU A 54 -6.41 -7.59 -7.53
C GLU A 54 -6.48 -9.12 -7.55
N ALA A 55 -6.80 -9.73 -8.70
CA ALA A 55 -6.87 -11.18 -8.83
C ALA A 55 -5.51 -11.84 -8.56
N ILE A 56 -4.43 -11.29 -9.12
CA ILE A 56 -3.06 -11.79 -8.88
C ILE A 56 -2.69 -11.65 -7.40
N VAL A 57 -2.94 -10.50 -6.81
CA VAL A 57 -2.68 -10.25 -5.38
C VAL A 57 -3.47 -11.23 -4.51
N ARG A 58 -4.78 -11.38 -4.76
CA ARG A 58 -5.66 -12.28 -4.02
C ARG A 58 -5.21 -13.72 -4.08
N GLU A 59 -4.83 -14.20 -5.27
CA GLU A 59 -4.34 -15.56 -5.46
C GLU A 59 -3.07 -15.83 -4.64
N GLU A 60 -2.10 -14.93 -4.66
CA GLU A 60 -0.85 -15.14 -3.91
C GLU A 60 -1.05 -14.98 -2.40
N MET A 61 -1.91 -14.07 -1.95
CA MET A 61 -2.27 -13.96 -0.54
C MET A 61 -2.97 -15.23 -0.03
N ASN A 62 -3.90 -15.76 -0.81
CA ASN A 62 -4.60 -17.02 -0.48
C ASN A 62 -3.64 -18.22 -0.45
N ARG A 63 -2.69 -18.30 -1.41
CA ARG A 63 -1.64 -19.33 -1.42
C ARG A 63 -0.71 -19.25 -0.21
N ALA A 64 -0.48 -18.05 0.29
CA ALA A 64 0.29 -17.81 1.50
C ALA A 64 -0.50 -18.13 2.79
N GLY A 65 -1.77 -18.55 2.68
CA GLY A 65 -2.63 -18.92 3.81
C GLY A 65 -3.28 -17.72 4.51
N ALA A 66 -3.23 -16.53 3.92
CA ALA A 66 -3.93 -15.36 4.45
C ALA A 66 -5.45 -15.45 4.19
N ILE A 67 -6.24 -14.91 5.10
CA ILE A 67 -7.71 -14.97 5.12
C ILE A 67 -8.25 -13.61 4.67
N GLU A 68 -9.00 -13.59 3.57
CA GLU A 68 -9.63 -12.35 3.08
C GLU A 68 -10.82 -11.96 3.94
N MET A 69 -10.92 -10.67 4.25
CA MET A 69 -12.07 -10.06 4.88
C MET A 69 -12.25 -8.64 4.36
N THR A 70 -13.31 -7.95 4.73
CA THR A 70 -13.54 -6.55 4.40
C THR A 70 -13.92 -5.79 5.66
N MET A 71 -13.19 -4.70 5.93
CA MET A 71 -13.42 -3.84 7.08
C MET A 71 -14.03 -2.50 6.63
N PRO A 72 -14.78 -1.80 7.49
CA PRO A 72 -15.40 -0.51 7.15
C PRO A 72 -14.37 0.56 6.77
N VAL A 73 -14.73 1.41 5.80
CA VAL A 73 -13.95 2.58 5.40
C VAL A 73 -14.04 3.68 6.46
N VAL A 74 -15.24 3.86 7.04
CA VAL A 74 -15.48 4.82 8.12
C VAL A 74 -15.36 4.07 9.45
N GLN A 75 -14.48 4.54 10.31
CA GLN A 75 -14.09 3.87 11.55
C GLN A 75 -14.36 4.78 12.76
N PRO A 76 -14.81 4.24 13.92
CA PRO A 76 -14.96 4.99 15.15
C PRO A 76 -13.62 5.60 15.60
N ALA A 77 -13.62 6.87 16.00
CA ALA A 77 -12.41 7.55 16.44
C ALA A 77 -11.83 6.96 17.74
N GLU A 78 -12.69 6.34 18.57
CA GLU A 78 -12.30 5.75 19.85
C GLU A 78 -11.20 4.70 19.70
N LEU A 79 -11.24 3.87 18.63
CA LEU A 79 -10.19 2.87 18.34
C LEU A 79 -8.83 3.53 18.09
N TRP A 80 -8.84 4.66 17.41
CA TRP A 80 -7.64 5.45 17.10
C TRP A 80 -7.12 6.23 18.31
N GLN A 81 -8.03 6.67 19.18
CA GLN A 81 -7.70 7.31 20.44
C GLN A 81 -7.07 6.31 21.41
N GLU A 82 -7.58 5.09 21.49
CA GLU A 82 -7.02 3.99 22.32
C GLU A 82 -5.53 3.74 22.01
N THR A 83 -5.14 3.77 20.75
CA THR A 83 -3.74 3.58 20.32
C THR A 83 -2.90 4.86 20.36
N GLY A 84 -3.50 6.02 20.63
CA GLY A 84 -2.85 7.32 20.52
C GLY A 84 -2.55 7.77 19.08
N ARG A 85 -2.92 6.96 18.07
CA ARG A 85 -2.67 7.28 16.67
C ARG A 85 -3.61 8.32 16.11
N PHE A 86 -4.73 8.60 16.78
CA PHE A 86 -5.63 9.71 16.42
C PHE A 86 -4.88 11.04 16.30
N GLU A 87 -3.97 11.32 17.24
CA GLU A 87 -3.14 12.53 17.21
C GLU A 87 -1.84 12.32 16.42
N LYS A 88 -1.20 11.17 16.59
CA LYS A 88 0.11 10.86 15.97
C LYS A 88 0.08 10.88 14.45
N MET A 89 -1.03 10.49 13.82
CA MET A 89 -1.20 10.51 12.34
C MET A 89 -1.29 11.94 11.78
N GLY A 90 -1.50 12.94 12.63
CA GLY A 90 -1.51 14.32 12.22
C GLY A 90 -2.61 14.66 11.19
N PRO A 91 -2.34 15.60 10.27
CA PRO A 91 -3.32 16.11 9.31
C PRO A 91 -3.65 15.12 8.19
N GLU A 92 -2.87 14.07 7.98
CA GLU A 92 -3.17 13.04 6.97
C GLU A 92 -4.39 12.19 7.32
N LEU A 93 -4.74 12.13 8.61
CA LEU A 93 -5.93 11.45 9.09
C LEU A 93 -7.17 12.30 8.84
N LEU A 94 -8.01 11.91 7.89
CA LEU A 94 -9.27 12.60 7.65
C LEU A 94 -10.27 12.28 8.75
N ARG A 95 -10.57 13.31 9.58
CA ARG A 95 -11.51 13.24 10.70
C ARG A 95 -12.86 13.79 10.25
N ILE A 96 -13.91 13.09 10.60
CA ILE A 96 -15.29 13.49 10.28
C ILE A 96 -16.19 13.35 11.51
N LYS A 97 -17.32 14.03 11.49
CA LYS A 97 -18.37 13.88 12.50
C LYS A 97 -19.65 13.33 11.85
N ASP A 98 -20.32 12.44 12.57
CA ASP A 98 -21.67 12.05 12.17
C ASP A 98 -22.69 13.12 12.53
N ARG A 99 -23.96 12.90 12.16
CA ARG A 99 -25.06 13.83 12.46
C ARG A 99 -25.34 14.02 13.96
N HIS A 100 -24.81 13.15 14.80
CA HIS A 100 -24.93 13.22 16.25
C HIS A 100 -23.70 13.85 16.92
N GLY A 101 -22.73 14.33 16.14
CA GLY A 101 -21.49 14.96 16.61
C GLY A 101 -20.42 13.96 17.08
N ARG A 102 -20.58 12.66 16.85
CA ARG A 102 -19.58 11.65 17.19
C ARG A 102 -18.43 11.68 16.19
N ASP A 103 -17.22 11.53 16.70
CA ASP A 103 -16.02 11.52 15.87
C ASP A 103 -15.80 10.18 15.19
N PHE A 104 -15.46 10.24 13.90
CA PHE A 104 -15.05 9.12 13.08
C PHE A 104 -13.81 9.52 12.26
N VAL A 105 -13.16 8.54 11.68
CA VAL A 105 -12.09 8.73 10.70
C VAL A 105 -12.39 7.97 9.41
N VAL A 106 -11.88 8.48 8.30
CA VAL A 106 -11.83 7.72 7.04
C VAL A 106 -10.49 6.99 7.00
N GLN A 107 -10.51 5.68 6.89
CA GLN A 107 -9.35 4.81 7.09
C GLN A 107 -8.13 5.17 6.22
N PRO A 108 -6.99 5.55 6.79
CA PRO A 108 -5.70 5.56 6.09
C PRO A 108 -5.03 4.17 6.10
N THR A 109 -5.42 3.34 7.05
CA THR A 109 -4.99 1.96 7.32
C THR A 109 -5.98 1.32 8.30
N SER A 110 -5.83 0.07 8.71
CA SER A 110 -6.87 -0.63 9.50
C SER A 110 -6.33 -1.45 10.67
N GLU A 111 -5.15 -1.12 11.21
CA GLU A 111 -4.56 -1.83 12.37
C GLU A 111 -5.51 -1.82 13.58
N GLU A 112 -6.16 -0.70 13.84
CA GLU A 112 -7.08 -0.52 14.95
C GLU A 112 -8.28 -1.45 14.83
N VAL A 113 -8.90 -1.48 13.66
CA VAL A 113 -10.11 -2.29 13.42
C VAL A 113 -9.79 -3.79 13.43
N ILE A 114 -8.71 -4.21 12.75
CA ILE A 114 -8.37 -5.64 12.73
C ILE A 114 -7.92 -6.14 14.11
N THR A 115 -7.28 -5.27 14.91
CA THR A 115 -6.92 -5.61 16.28
C THR A 115 -8.16 -5.76 17.16
N ASP A 116 -9.17 -4.93 16.97
CA ASP A 116 -10.43 -5.06 17.68
C ASP A 116 -11.17 -6.36 17.29
N VAL A 117 -11.21 -6.69 16.01
CA VAL A 117 -11.73 -7.99 15.52
C VAL A 117 -10.97 -9.16 16.14
N ALA A 118 -9.63 -9.09 16.14
CA ALA A 118 -8.80 -10.14 16.73
C ALA A 118 -9.05 -10.30 18.24
N ARG A 119 -9.21 -9.19 18.96
CA ARG A 119 -9.57 -9.17 20.39
C ARG A 119 -10.90 -9.89 20.67
N GLN A 120 -11.86 -9.75 19.78
CA GLN A 120 -13.18 -10.36 19.93
C GLN A 120 -13.20 -11.84 19.52
N GLU A 121 -12.48 -12.22 18.48
CA GLU A 121 -12.60 -13.53 17.84
C GLU A 121 -11.50 -14.53 18.25
N LEU A 122 -10.27 -14.05 18.56
CA LEU A 122 -9.15 -14.92 18.93
C LEU A 122 -9.15 -15.15 20.46
N ARG A 123 -9.75 -16.25 20.88
CA ARG A 123 -9.93 -16.57 22.30
C ARG A 123 -8.89 -17.54 22.86
N SER A 124 -8.02 -18.07 22.01
CA SER A 124 -6.98 -19.04 22.41
C SER A 124 -5.74 -18.87 21.55
N TYR A 125 -4.57 -18.97 22.19
CA TYR A 125 -3.29 -18.99 21.48
C TYR A 125 -3.17 -20.17 20.48
N LYS A 126 -3.99 -21.21 20.64
CA LYS A 126 -4.06 -22.32 19.69
C LYS A 126 -4.66 -21.94 18.33
N GLN A 127 -5.33 -20.80 18.25
CA GLN A 127 -5.87 -20.26 16.99
C GLN A 127 -4.80 -19.52 16.19
N LEU A 128 -3.64 -19.22 16.79
CA LEU A 128 -2.51 -18.53 16.16
C LEU A 128 -1.53 -19.51 15.49
N PRO A 129 -0.82 -19.10 14.43
CA PRO A 129 -0.87 -17.77 13.81
C PRO A 129 -2.12 -17.57 12.96
N LYS A 130 -2.50 -16.31 12.76
CA LYS A 130 -3.53 -15.89 11.80
C LYS A 130 -3.03 -14.70 11.01
N ASN A 131 -3.32 -14.67 9.72
CA ASN A 131 -3.05 -13.53 8.86
C ASN A 131 -4.34 -13.17 8.14
N PHE A 132 -4.82 -11.96 8.38
CA PHE A 132 -6.01 -11.42 7.72
C PHE A 132 -5.58 -10.36 6.71
N TYR A 133 -6.27 -10.28 5.57
CA TYR A 133 -6.03 -9.23 4.60
C TYR A 133 -7.33 -8.71 4.01
N GLN A 134 -7.24 -7.53 3.43
CA GLN A 134 -8.30 -6.95 2.62
C GLN A 134 -7.72 -6.27 1.38
N ILE A 135 -8.58 -6.07 0.38
CA ILE A 135 -8.33 -5.15 -0.74
C ILE A 135 -9.41 -4.10 -0.65
N GLN A 136 -9.06 -2.90 -0.20
CA GLN A 136 -10.05 -1.89 0.17
C GLN A 136 -9.52 -0.47 -0.11
N THR A 137 -10.46 0.45 -0.33
CA THR A 137 -10.17 1.87 -0.45
C THR A 137 -9.57 2.43 0.83
N LYS A 138 -8.52 3.23 0.68
CA LYS A 138 -7.89 4.03 1.72
C LYS A 138 -7.98 5.51 1.35
N PHE A 139 -7.96 6.35 2.36
CA PHE A 139 -7.86 7.78 2.19
C PHE A 139 -6.76 8.34 3.10
N ARG A 140 -5.84 9.10 2.49
CA ARG A 140 -4.83 9.89 3.19
C ARG A 140 -4.93 11.31 2.68
N ASP A 141 -5.07 12.29 3.58
CA ASP A 141 -5.19 13.70 3.19
C ASP A 141 -3.81 14.26 2.79
N GLU A 142 -3.25 13.68 1.74
CA GLU A 142 -1.96 14.04 1.18
C GLU A 142 -1.93 15.52 0.78
N ARG A 143 -0.98 16.25 1.33
CA ARG A 143 -0.84 17.70 1.09
C ARG A 143 -0.49 18.04 -0.36
N ARG A 144 0.30 17.18 -1.03
CA ARG A 144 0.80 17.40 -2.40
C ARG A 144 0.59 16.17 -3.27
N PRO A 145 -0.65 15.84 -3.61
CA PRO A 145 -0.90 14.70 -4.51
C PRO A 145 -0.29 15.00 -5.88
N ARG A 146 0.41 14.02 -6.45
CA ARG A 146 1.12 14.16 -7.72
C ARG A 146 1.29 12.81 -8.41
N PHE A 147 1.76 12.82 -9.66
CA PHE A 147 2.04 11.62 -10.46
C PHE A 147 0.83 10.68 -10.64
N GLY A 148 -0.36 11.24 -10.76
CA GLY A 148 -1.57 10.48 -11.00
C GLY A 148 -1.92 9.55 -9.85
N LEU A 149 -2.02 8.25 -10.13
CA LEU A 149 -2.36 7.24 -9.12
C LEU A 149 -1.21 6.93 -8.15
N MET A 150 0.03 7.31 -8.46
CA MET A 150 1.18 6.94 -7.63
C MET A 150 1.16 7.63 -6.26
N ARG A 151 0.69 8.89 -6.21
CA ARG A 151 0.55 9.64 -4.95
C ARG A 151 -0.80 10.35 -4.90
N GLY A 152 -1.85 9.53 -4.81
CA GLY A 152 -3.22 9.97 -4.66
C GLY A 152 -3.64 10.17 -3.21
N ARG A 153 -4.83 10.75 -3.02
CA ARG A 153 -5.48 10.88 -1.69
C ARG A 153 -6.42 9.70 -1.41
N GLU A 154 -7.14 9.25 -2.42
CA GLU A 154 -7.98 8.04 -2.36
C GLU A 154 -7.38 6.99 -3.30
N PHE A 155 -7.15 5.79 -2.78
CA PHE A 155 -6.51 4.70 -3.52
C PHE A 155 -6.93 3.34 -2.97
N ILE A 156 -6.74 2.29 -3.76
CA ILE A 156 -6.99 0.91 -3.34
C ILE A 156 -5.69 0.32 -2.82
N MET A 157 -5.76 -0.28 -1.64
CA MET A 157 -4.63 -0.95 -0.99
C MET A 157 -4.99 -2.39 -0.67
N LYS A 158 -4.05 -3.32 -0.90
CA LYS A 158 -4.05 -4.57 -0.19
C LYS A 158 -3.27 -4.35 1.11
N ASP A 159 -3.92 -4.50 2.22
CA ASP A 159 -3.32 -4.50 3.55
C ASP A 159 -3.54 -5.85 4.24
N ALA A 160 -2.50 -6.33 4.93
CA ALA A 160 -2.51 -7.61 5.63
C ALA A 160 -1.94 -7.46 7.03
N TYR A 161 -2.48 -8.24 7.96
CA TYR A 161 -2.21 -8.13 9.39
C TYR A 161 -2.04 -9.52 9.98
N SER A 162 -0.86 -9.81 10.52
CA SER A 162 -0.60 -11.09 11.18
C SER A 162 -0.68 -10.98 12.69
N PHE A 163 -1.22 -12.03 13.30
CA PHE A 163 -1.29 -12.22 14.74
C PHE A 163 -0.57 -13.51 15.07
N ASP A 164 0.48 -13.40 15.86
CA ASP A 164 1.41 -14.47 16.13
C ASP A 164 1.54 -14.71 17.64
N ARG A 165 1.95 -15.91 18.02
CA ARG A 165 2.08 -16.32 19.41
C ARG A 165 3.31 -15.71 20.09
N ASP A 166 4.37 -15.54 19.33
CA ASP A 166 5.67 -15.08 19.79
C ASP A 166 6.47 -14.44 18.65
N GLN A 167 7.60 -13.85 18.98
CA GLN A 167 8.46 -13.18 18.01
C GLN A 167 9.02 -14.11 16.91
N VAL A 168 9.22 -15.39 17.24
CA VAL A 168 9.72 -16.38 16.25
C VAL A 168 8.66 -16.64 15.20
N SER A 169 7.42 -16.88 15.63
CA SER A 169 6.30 -17.05 14.69
C SER A 169 6.00 -15.77 13.91
N ALA A 170 6.11 -14.58 14.52
CA ALA A 170 5.94 -13.31 13.82
C ALA A 170 6.96 -13.12 12.69
N LYS A 171 8.25 -13.45 12.94
CA LYS A 171 9.28 -13.42 11.90
C LYS A 171 9.00 -14.43 10.78
N GLN A 172 8.42 -15.58 11.11
CA GLN A 172 8.02 -16.56 10.09
C GLN A 172 6.86 -16.03 9.23
N SER A 173 5.84 -15.42 9.86
CA SER A 173 4.74 -14.77 9.14
C SER A 173 5.23 -13.64 8.26
N TYR A 174 6.18 -12.83 8.72
CA TYR A 174 6.84 -11.78 7.92
C TYR A 174 7.50 -12.36 6.67
N LYS A 175 8.29 -13.45 6.84
CA LYS A 175 8.96 -14.11 5.71
C LYS A 175 7.96 -14.68 4.69
N ILE A 176 6.88 -15.29 5.16
CA ILE A 176 5.80 -15.79 4.28
C ILE A 176 5.20 -14.65 3.45
N MET A 177 5.00 -13.47 4.05
CA MET A 177 4.50 -12.30 3.34
C MET A 177 5.51 -11.74 2.35
N ALA A 178 6.79 -11.66 2.71
CA ALA A 178 7.86 -11.25 1.79
C ALA A 178 7.93 -12.17 0.56
N ASP A 179 7.81 -13.48 0.75
CA ASP A 179 7.80 -14.45 -0.33
C ASP A 179 6.53 -14.33 -1.21
N ALA A 180 5.39 -14.04 -0.62
CA ALA A 180 4.16 -13.76 -1.36
C ALA A 180 4.29 -12.49 -2.22
N TYR A 181 4.90 -11.43 -1.69
CA TYR A 181 5.13 -10.20 -2.44
C TYR A 181 6.10 -10.39 -3.60
N ARG A 182 7.19 -11.14 -3.44
CA ARG A 182 8.08 -11.51 -4.56
C ARG A 182 7.29 -12.15 -5.70
N LYS A 183 6.45 -13.14 -5.39
CA LYS A 183 5.60 -13.81 -6.40
C LYS A 183 4.61 -12.86 -7.07
N ILE A 184 4.05 -11.91 -6.34
CA ILE A 184 3.15 -10.89 -6.89
C ILE A 184 3.91 -10.02 -7.90
N PHE A 185 5.07 -9.47 -7.54
CA PHE A 185 5.87 -8.61 -8.42
C PHE A 185 6.41 -9.38 -9.63
N ASP A 186 6.84 -10.64 -9.44
CA ASP A 186 7.27 -11.52 -10.53
C ASP A 186 6.13 -11.75 -11.53
N ARG A 187 4.91 -12.00 -11.05
CA ARG A 187 3.72 -12.18 -11.91
C ARG A 187 3.31 -10.90 -12.63
N PHE A 188 3.63 -9.73 -12.08
CA PHE A 188 3.45 -8.46 -12.78
C PHE A 188 4.53 -8.22 -13.86
N GLY A 189 5.60 -9.01 -13.87
CA GLY A 189 6.73 -8.85 -14.77
C GLY A 189 7.53 -7.58 -14.51
N LEU A 190 7.57 -7.12 -13.26
CA LEU A 190 8.25 -5.89 -12.86
C LEU A 190 9.67 -6.18 -12.39
N SER A 191 10.60 -5.32 -12.77
CA SER A 191 11.94 -5.27 -12.16
C SER A 191 11.83 -4.54 -10.82
N TYR A 192 12.21 -5.19 -9.72
CA TYR A 192 12.10 -4.63 -8.37
C TYR A 192 13.27 -5.03 -7.48
N ARG A 193 13.41 -4.34 -6.36
CA ARG A 193 14.31 -4.70 -5.26
C ARG A 193 13.53 -4.64 -3.94
N ALA A 194 13.75 -5.62 -3.07
CA ALA A 194 13.38 -5.51 -1.66
C ALA A 194 14.47 -4.69 -0.98
N VAL A 195 14.12 -3.54 -0.42
CA VAL A 195 15.07 -2.60 0.20
C VAL A 195 14.77 -2.46 1.68
N ALA A 196 15.81 -2.40 2.51
CA ALA A 196 15.65 -2.07 3.91
C ALA A 196 15.13 -0.63 4.06
N ALA A 197 14.08 -0.46 4.84
CA ALA A 197 13.37 0.80 5.01
C ALA A 197 13.19 1.16 6.48
N ASP A 198 12.85 2.42 6.74
CA ASP A 198 12.42 2.87 8.06
C ASP A 198 10.96 2.48 8.29
N SER A 199 10.62 2.01 9.50
CA SER A 199 9.24 1.67 9.86
C SER A 199 8.35 2.88 10.14
N GLY A 200 8.92 4.08 10.24
CA GLY A 200 8.21 5.36 10.39
C GLY A 200 7.26 5.38 11.59
N ALA A 201 6.11 6.03 11.40
CA ALA A 201 5.11 6.19 12.45
C ALA A 201 4.39 4.89 12.85
N ILE A 202 4.49 3.83 12.05
CA ILE A 202 3.91 2.51 12.34
C ILE A 202 4.73 1.81 13.41
N GLY A 203 6.06 2.02 13.42
CA GLY A 203 7.00 1.41 14.38
C GLY A 203 7.38 -0.01 13.99
N GLY A 204 8.29 -0.62 14.77
CA GLY A 204 8.83 -1.96 14.55
C GLY A 204 10.32 -1.96 14.17
N ASP A 205 10.97 -3.13 14.27
CA ASP A 205 12.42 -3.27 14.09
C ASP A 205 12.80 -3.72 12.66
N LEU A 206 11.84 -4.27 11.93
CA LEU A 206 12.04 -4.78 10.58
C LEU A 206 11.06 -4.11 9.63
N SER A 207 11.58 -3.49 8.60
CA SER A 207 10.79 -2.92 7.51
C SER A 207 11.51 -3.13 6.19
N GLU A 208 10.78 -3.62 5.19
CA GLU A 208 11.24 -3.75 3.81
C GLU A 208 10.22 -3.13 2.87
N GLU A 209 10.71 -2.49 1.83
CA GLU A 209 9.90 -1.97 0.73
C GLU A 209 10.26 -2.67 -0.57
N PHE A 210 9.26 -3.10 -1.32
CA PHE A 210 9.43 -3.65 -2.66
C PHE A 210 9.38 -2.50 -3.67
N GLN A 211 10.56 -1.97 -4.00
CA GLN A 211 10.71 -0.82 -4.89
C GLN A 211 10.83 -1.28 -6.34
N VAL A 212 9.90 -0.83 -7.18
CA VAL A 212 9.96 -1.04 -8.64
C VAL A 212 10.99 -0.09 -9.24
N ILE A 213 11.91 -0.63 -10.01
CA ILE A 213 12.98 0.16 -10.65
C ILE A 213 12.40 0.91 -11.83
N ALA A 214 12.38 2.23 -11.76
CA ALA A 214 11.88 3.11 -12.81
C ALA A 214 12.64 4.44 -12.82
N ALA A 215 12.90 4.96 -14.03
CA ALA A 215 13.57 6.28 -14.18
C ALA A 215 12.73 7.46 -13.65
N THR A 216 11.42 7.26 -13.50
CA THR A 216 10.45 8.25 -13.00
C THR A 216 10.04 8.01 -11.56
N GLY A 217 10.81 7.23 -10.79
CA GLY A 217 10.56 6.97 -9.37
C GLY A 217 10.73 8.24 -8.52
N GLU A 218 10.05 8.28 -7.37
CA GLU A 218 10.19 9.40 -6.42
C GLU A 218 11.43 9.24 -5.53
N ASP A 219 11.77 8.00 -5.17
CA ASP A 219 12.81 7.70 -4.21
C ASP A 219 14.05 7.11 -4.89
N ALA A 220 15.22 7.52 -4.40
CA ALA A 220 16.49 6.92 -4.79
C ALA A 220 16.82 5.75 -3.87
N ILE A 221 17.22 4.62 -4.46
CA ILE A 221 17.73 3.46 -3.72
C ILE A 221 19.20 3.24 -4.01
N VAL A 222 19.92 2.74 -2.99
CA VAL A 222 21.29 2.26 -3.11
C VAL A 222 21.25 0.75 -3.21
N TYR A 223 21.94 0.17 -4.17
CA TYR A 223 22.05 -1.28 -4.30
C TYR A 223 23.44 -1.72 -4.72
N CYS A 224 23.81 -2.93 -4.34
CA CYS A 224 25.05 -3.56 -4.80
C CYS A 224 24.75 -4.41 -6.05
N PRO A 225 25.43 -4.19 -7.19
CA PRO A 225 25.19 -4.98 -8.40
C PRO A 225 25.60 -6.46 -8.25
N ASN A 226 26.48 -6.77 -7.28
CA ASN A 226 27.05 -8.10 -7.08
C ASN A 226 26.47 -8.85 -5.87
N SER A 227 25.42 -8.31 -5.21
CA SER A 227 24.75 -8.93 -4.07
C SER A 227 23.28 -8.51 -4.00
N ASP A 228 22.53 -9.11 -3.10
CA ASP A 228 21.13 -8.75 -2.86
C ASP A 228 20.95 -7.50 -1.99
N TYR A 229 22.05 -6.83 -1.59
CA TYR A 229 21.99 -5.62 -0.80
C TYR A 229 21.29 -4.50 -1.55
N ALA A 230 20.22 -3.98 -0.94
CA ALA A 230 19.56 -2.74 -1.37
C ALA A 230 18.95 -2.04 -0.14
N ALA A 231 19.02 -0.73 -0.12
CA ALA A 231 18.46 0.09 0.95
C ALA A 231 17.98 1.45 0.42
N ASN A 232 17.02 2.05 1.11
CA ASN A 232 16.70 3.46 0.93
C ASN A 232 17.89 4.31 1.35
N MET A 233 18.03 5.51 0.79
CA MET A 233 19.15 6.42 1.08
C MET A 233 19.37 6.65 2.59
N GLU A 234 18.29 6.68 3.36
CA GLU A 234 18.30 6.92 4.81
C GLU A 234 18.85 5.72 5.62
N LYS A 235 18.78 4.52 5.05
CA LYS A 235 19.22 3.26 5.69
C LYS A 235 20.45 2.67 5.02
N ALA A 236 20.97 3.33 3.98
CA ALA A 236 22.14 2.83 3.26
C ALA A 236 23.39 2.85 4.13
N GLU A 237 24.05 1.71 4.24
CA GLU A 237 25.35 1.57 4.91
C GLU A 237 26.45 1.59 3.85
N ALA A 238 27.49 2.41 4.07
CA ALA A 238 28.71 2.41 3.28
C ALA A 238 29.84 1.80 4.10
N LEU A 239 30.67 0.99 3.48
CA LEU A 239 31.95 0.62 4.09
C LEU A 239 32.77 1.89 4.27
N ALA A 240 33.27 2.13 5.48
CA ALA A 240 34.20 3.23 5.74
C ALA A 240 35.37 3.11 4.76
N LEU A 241 35.60 4.15 3.97
CA LEU A 241 36.81 4.24 3.17
C LEU A 241 38.00 4.17 4.13
N SER A 242 38.80 3.14 4.01
CA SER A 242 40.06 3.04 4.76
C SER A 242 40.95 4.23 4.35
N LEU A 243 41.24 5.11 5.31
CA LEU A 243 42.16 6.23 5.16
C LEU A 243 43.64 5.80 4.98
N ILE A 244 43.91 4.53 4.67
CA ILE A 244 45.27 3.95 4.57
C ILE A 244 45.84 4.07 3.15
N HIS A 245 45.19 4.80 2.24
CA HIS A 245 45.74 5.05 0.91
C HIS A 245 45.77 6.56 0.60
N ILE A 246 46.46 7.30 1.46
CA ILE A 246 47.00 8.62 1.10
C ILE A 246 48.52 8.53 1.12
#